data_b14c719741ee8f4fdfcae3b7152c0e67
#
_entry.id   b14c719741ee8f4fdfcae3b7152c0e67
#
_cell.length_a   1.000
_cell.length_b   1.000
_cell.length_c   1.000
_cell.angle_alpha   90.00
_cell.angle_beta   90.00
_cell.angle_gamma   90.00
#
_symmetry.space_group_name_H-M   'P 1'
#
loop_
_entity.id
_entity.type
_entity.pdbx_description
1 polymer ?
#
loop_
_entity_poly.entity_id
_entity_poly.type
_entity_poly.pdbx_seq_one_letter_code
_entity_poly.pdbx_strand_id
1 'polypeptide(L)'
;MSAQHEEQKPGRRIVHTATKPFAPYDMEGPVQRDMSVIELSYNREDRQGAYLIRMEPGAETIAHEHPFREEFLILEGELIESDGTVLKTGDFIMYEPGTVHNSRTEKGCLLLGIDWKRQG
;
A
#
# COMPACT_ATOMS: atom_id res chain seq x y z
N MET A 1 -9.82 5.86 -24.12
CA MET A 1 -10.87 6.08 -23.11
C MET A 1 -10.36 5.78 -21.73
N SER A 2 -9.32 6.47 -21.40
CA SER A 2 -8.56 6.21 -20.19
C SER A 2 -9.30 6.61 -18.91
N ALA A 3 -10.31 7.46 -18.97
CA ALA A 3 -10.93 8.06 -17.79
C ALA A 3 -11.97 7.18 -17.10
N GLN A 4 -12.17 5.93 -17.57
CA GLN A 4 -13.24 5.08 -17.06
C GLN A 4 -12.99 4.56 -15.64
N HIS A 5 -11.73 4.55 -15.17
CA HIS A 5 -11.38 4.03 -13.86
C HIS A 5 -11.24 5.14 -12.81
N GLU A 6 -11.23 6.38 -13.23
CA GLU A 6 -11.09 7.52 -12.32
C GLU A 6 -11.99 8.64 -12.75
N GLU A 7 -12.50 9.38 -11.77
CA GLU A 7 -13.25 10.60 -11.99
C GLU A 7 -12.63 11.67 -11.12
N GLN A 8 -12.38 12.83 -11.69
CA GLN A 8 -11.82 13.95 -10.93
C GLN A 8 -12.51 15.26 -11.34
N LYS A 9 -12.86 16.04 -10.34
CA LYS A 9 -13.32 17.41 -10.52
C LYS A 9 -12.79 18.21 -9.34
N PRO A 10 -12.87 19.57 -9.38
CA PRO A 10 -12.35 20.36 -8.28
C PRO A 10 -12.89 19.89 -6.92
N GLY A 11 -11.98 19.59 -6.00
CA GLY A 11 -12.30 19.14 -4.65
C GLY A 11 -12.63 17.66 -4.50
N ARG A 12 -12.58 16.86 -5.58
CA ARG A 12 -12.96 15.45 -5.46
C ARG A 12 -12.23 14.57 -6.48
N ARG A 13 -11.83 13.37 -6.03
CA ARG A 13 -11.33 12.29 -6.89
C ARG A 13 -12.03 10.99 -6.51
N ILE A 14 -12.49 10.26 -7.51
CA ILE A 14 -13.04 8.91 -7.33
C ILE A 14 -12.18 7.95 -8.13
N VAL A 15 -11.76 6.85 -7.51
CA VAL A 15 -11.01 5.78 -8.18
C VAL A 15 -11.85 4.50 -8.11
N HIS A 16 -12.17 3.94 -9.26
CA HIS A 16 -12.96 2.70 -9.36
C HIS A 16 -11.99 1.52 -9.29
N THR A 17 -11.69 1.09 -8.08
CA THR A 17 -10.66 0.06 -7.87
C THR A 17 -11.04 -1.31 -8.38
N ALA A 18 -12.33 -1.57 -8.56
CA ALA A 18 -12.79 -2.86 -9.09
C ALA A 18 -12.38 -3.05 -10.55
N THR A 19 -12.17 -1.98 -11.30
CA THR A 19 -11.86 -2.06 -12.72
C THR A 19 -10.49 -1.48 -13.08
N LYS A 20 -9.92 -0.62 -12.25
CA LYS A 20 -8.63 -0.02 -12.55
C LYS A 20 -7.53 -1.08 -12.46
N PRO A 21 -6.69 -1.22 -13.51
CA PRO A 21 -5.59 -2.19 -13.47
C PRO A 21 -4.54 -1.80 -12.42
N PHE A 22 -3.98 -2.81 -11.75
CA PHE A 22 -2.80 -2.60 -10.90
C PHE A 22 -1.58 -2.41 -11.78
N ALA A 23 -0.68 -1.54 -11.36
CA ALA A 23 0.60 -1.32 -12.01
C ALA A 23 1.70 -2.06 -11.23
N PRO A 24 2.83 -2.40 -11.86
CA PRO A 24 3.94 -3.01 -11.12
C PRO A 24 4.38 -2.13 -9.95
N TYR A 25 4.72 -2.77 -8.82
CA TYR A 25 5.10 -2.06 -7.61
C TYR A 25 6.53 -1.55 -7.72
N ASP A 26 6.71 -0.24 -7.69
CA ASP A 26 8.02 0.40 -7.81
C ASP A 26 8.21 1.51 -6.77
N MET A 27 7.42 1.51 -5.71
CA MET A 27 7.43 2.60 -4.73
C MET A 27 8.64 2.58 -3.80
N GLU A 28 9.32 1.43 -3.69
CA GLU A 28 10.41 1.23 -2.74
C GLU A 28 11.70 0.78 -3.43
N GLY A 29 11.99 1.34 -4.60
CA GLY A 29 13.19 1.01 -5.36
C GLY A 29 12.87 0.26 -6.64
N PRO A 30 13.65 -0.77 -7.00
CA PRO A 30 13.41 -1.52 -8.24
C PRO A 30 12.02 -2.15 -8.27
N VAL A 31 11.48 -2.30 -9.47
CA VAL A 31 10.19 -2.95 -9.66
C VAL A 31 10.20 -4.36 -9.06
N GLN A 32 9.20 -4.66 -8.24
CA GLN A 32 8.98 -6.00 -7.70
C GLN A 32 7.84 -6.65 -8.49
N ARG A 33 8.14 -7.76 -9.15
CA ARG A 33 7.18 -8.39 -10.08
C ARG A 33 6.06 -9.14 -9.38
N ASP A 34 6.26 -9.50 -8.13
CA ASP A 34 5.27 -10.20 -7.32
C ASP A 34 4.40 -9.26 -6.49
N MET A 35 4.50 -7.97 -6.73
CA MET A 35 3.69 -6.95 -6.09
C MET A 35 3.18 -5.96 -7.11
N SER A 36 1.99 -5.41 -6.86
CA SER A 36 1.39 -4.41 -7.73
C SER A 36 0.63 -3.38 -6.91
N VAL A 37 0.37 -2.21 -7.51
CA VAL A 37 -0.14 -1.07 -6.77
C VAL A 37 -1.18 -0.31 -7.60
N ILE A 38 -2.17 0.23 -6.89
CA ILE A 38 -3.04 1.30 -7.42
C ILE A 38 -2.86 2.49 -6.49
N GLU A 39 -2.40 3.60 -7.03
CA GLU A 39 -2.31 4.83 -6.26
C GLU A 39 -3.71 5.45 -6.19
N LEU A 40 -4.21 5.71 -4.99
CA LEU A 40 -5.52 6.31 -4.77
C LEU A 40 -5.40 7.83 -4.62
N SER A 41 -4.92 8.26 -3.47
CA SER A 41 -4.61 9.68 -3.23
C SER A 41 -3.11 9.89 -3.05
N TYR A 42 -2.31 8.86 -3.24
CA TYR A 42 -0.88 8.94 -3.03
C TYR A 42 -0.23 9.88 -4.03
N ASN A 43 0.62 10.77 -3.54
CA ASN A 43 1.36 11.72 -4.35
C ASN A 43 2.84 11.40 -4.20
N ARG A 44 3.51 11.11 -5.32
CA ARG A 44 4.91 10.70 -5.31
C ARG A 44 5.87 11.84 -4.93
N GLU A 45 5.46 13.09 -5.12
CA GLU A 45 6.31 14.22 -4.77
C GLU A 45 6.45 14.38 -3.27
N ASP A 46 5.36 14.33 -2.52
CA ASP A 46 5.41 14.48 -1.07
C ASP A 46 5.34 13.14 -0.33
N ARG A 47 5.15 12.03 -1.07
CA ARG A 47 5.14 10.67 -0.55
C ARG A 47 4.05 10.44 0.49
N GLN A 48 2.92 11.10 0.32
CA GLN A 48 1.78 10.98 1.21
C GLN A 48 0.52 10.58 0.44
N GLY A 49 -0.37 9.88 1.12
CA GLY A 49 -1.66 9.50 0.58
C GLY A 49 -1.91 8.01 0.66
N ALA A 50 -3.01 7.59 0.08
CA ALA A 50 -3.51 6.21 0.15
C ALA A 50 -3.22 5.45 -1.13
N TYR A 51 -3.03 4.13 -0.98
CA TYR A 51 -2.74 3.22 -2.09
C TYR A 51 -3.25 1.82 -1.76
N LEU A 52 -3.50 1.03 -2.79
CA LEU A 52 -3.75 -0.41 -2.64
C LEU A 52 -2.51 -1.16 -3.10
N ILE A 53 -2.11 -2.16 -2.34
CA ILE A 53 -1.02 -3.06 -2.72
C ILE A 53 -1.56 -4.48 -2.76
N ARG A 54 -1.28 -5.16 -3.87
CA ARG A 54 -1.53 -6.59 -3.99
C ARG A 54 -0.19 -7.30 -3.95
N MET A 55 -0.07 -8.28 -3.06
CA MET A 55 1.11 -9.12 -2.94
C MET A 55 0.74 -10.53 -3.36
N GLU A 56 1.50 -11.09 -4.32
CA GLU A 56 1.31 -12.48 -4.71
C GLU A 56 1.83 -13.43 -3.63
N PRO A 57 1.34 -14.68 -3.59
CA PRO A 57 1.88 -15.62 -2.61
C PRO A 57 3.39 -15.71 -2.68
N GLY A 58 4.04 -15.56 -1.52
CA GLY A 58 5.49 -15.59 -1.40
C GLY A 58 6.17 -14.23 -1.50
N ALA A 59 5.44 -13.17 -1.77
CA ALA A 59 6.02 -11.83 -1.90
C ALA A 59 6.51 -11.30 -0.55
N GLU A 60 7.58 -10.52 -0.61
CA GLU A 60 8.18 -9.90 0.56
C GLU A 60 8.63 -8.48 0.21
N THR A 61 8.34 -7.52 1.10
CA THR A 61 8.75 -6.14 0.90
C THR A 61 10.22 -5.95 1.28
N ILE A 62 10.81 -4.85 0.78
CA ILE A 62 12.18 -4.49 1.12
C ILE A 62 12.16 -3.68 2.42
N ALA A 63 12.95 -4.10 3.40
CA ALA A 63 13.03 -3.38 4.67
C ALA A 63 13.71 -2.03 4.48
N HIS A 64 13.11 -0.98 5.03
CA HIS A 64 13.69 0.36 5.00
C HIS A 64 13.01 1.20 6.08
N GLU A 65 13.63 2.33 6.41
CA GLU A 65 13.06 3.24 7.39
C GLU A 65 11.96 4.07 6.72
N HIS A 66 10.81 4.14 7.38
CA HIS A 66 9.69 4.95 6.91
C HIS A 66 9.78 6.36 7.53
N PRO A 67 9.89 7.41 6.69
CA PRO A 67 9.99 8.77 7.22
C PRO A 67 8.68 9.31 7.77
N PHE A 68 7.56 8.70 7.38
CA PHE A 68 6.22 9.13 7.78
C PHE A 68 5.51 8.03 8.53
N ARG A 69 4.35 8.35 9.08
CA ARG A 69 3.46 7.34 9.64
C ARG A 69 2.93 6.47 8.51
N GLU A 70 2.94 5.16 8.73
CA GLU A 70 2.44 4.20 7.75
C GLU A 70 1.35 3.37 8.39
N GLU A 71 0.21 3.28 7.73
CA GLU A 71 -0.94 2.53 8.23
C GLU A 71 -1.42 1.56 7.17
N PHE A 72 -1.75 0.33 7.60
CA PHE A 72 -2.29 -0.71 6.71
C PHE A 72 -3.60 -1.25 7.25
N LEU A 73 -4.55 -1.46 6.36
CA LEU A 73 -5.75 -2.25 6.62
C LEU A 73 -5.72 -3.44 5.68
N ILE A 74 -5.80 -4.65 6.23
CA ILE A 74 -5.78 -5.86 5.42
C ILE A 74 -7.17 -6.12 4.88
N LEU A 75 -7.32 -6.11 3.56
CA LEU A 75 -8.59 -6.30 2.88
C LEU A 75 -8.83 -7.76 2.52
N GLU A 76 -7.77 -8.48 2.12
CA GLU A 76 -7.84 -9.90 1.76
C GLU A 76 -6.53 -10.57 2.10
N GLY A 77 -6.60 -11.84 2.48
CA GLY A 77 -5.42 -12.66 2.73
C GLY A 77 -4.79 -12.40 4.08
N GLU A 78 -3.46 -12.39 4.08
CA GLU A 78 -2.69 -12.21 5.32
C GLU A 78 -1.40 -11.45 5.04
N LEU A 79 -0.90 -10.78 6.08
CA LEU A 79 0.39 -10.11 6.05
C LEU A 79 1.17 -10.53 7.28
N ILE A 80 2.43 -10.94 7.09
CA ILE A 80 3.29 -11.40 8.17
C ILE A 80 4.41 -10.39 8.33
N GLU A 81 4.47 -9.76 9.51
CA GLU A 81 5.49 -8.76 9.80
C GLU A 81 6.81 -9.40 10.21
N SER A 82 7.90 -8.61 10.16
CA SER A 82 9.25 -9.11 10.41
C SER A 82 9.45 -9.73 11.79
N ASP A 83 8.60 -9.36 12.76
CA ASP A 83 8.65 -9.96 14.11
C ASP A 83 7.77 -11.21 14.24
N GLY A 84 7.17 -11.66 13.14
CA GLY A 84 6.31 -12.84 13.13
C GLY A 84 4.84 -12.57 13.40
N THR A 85 4.46 -11.33 13.66
CA THR A 85 3.05 -10.98 13.85
C THR A 85 2.28 -11.21 12.56
N VAL A 86 1.16 -11.92 12.64
CA VAL A 86 0.30 -12.22 11.51
C VAL A 86 -0.93 -11.33 11.55
N LEU A 87 -1.14 -10.57 10.47
CA LEU A 87 -2.32 -9.74 10.28
C LEU A 87 -3.23 -10.43 9.27
N LYS A 88 -4.52 -10.46 9.57
CA LYS A 88 -5.55 -11.10 8.75
C LYS A 88 -6.54 -10.08 8.24
N THR A 89 -7.41 -10.51 7.34
CA THR A 89 -8.47 -9.63 6.80
C THR A 89 -9.19 -8.90 7.94
N GLY A 90 -9.26 -7.58 7.83
CA GLY A 90 -9.88 -6.71 8.82
C GLY A 90 -8.93 -6.18 9.88
N ASP A 91 -7.69 -6.67 9.94
CA ASP A 91 -6.71 -6.16 10.90
C ASP A 91 -6.08 -4.87 10.39
N PHE A 92 -5.79 -3.99 11.33
CA PHE A 92 -5.18 -2.69 11.07
C PHE A 92 -3.89 -2.58 11.87
N ILE A 93 -2.85 -2.03 11.25
CA ILE A 93 -1.59 -1.76 11.92
C ILE A 93 -1.09 -0.35 11.56
N MET A 94 -0.46 0.30 12.52
CA MET A 94 0.13 1.61 12.32
C MET A 94 1.57 1.58 12.82
N TYR A 95 2.46 2.14 12.01
CA TYR A 95 3.86 2.32 12.36
C TYR A 95 4.17 3.80 12.51
N GLU A 96 4.87 4.15 13.60
CA GLU A 96 5.33 5.52 13.82
C GLU A 96 6.47 5.87 12.88
N PRO A 97 6.66 7.17 12.57
CA PRO A 97 7.81 7.61 11.78
C PRO A 97 9.13 7.11 12.37
N GLY A 98 10.05 6.73 11.51
CA GLY A 98 11.36 6.23 11.91
C GLY A 98 11.40 4.73 12.17
N THR A 99 10.27 4.03 12.08
CA THR A 99 10.23 2.58 12.25
C THR A 99 10.81 1.88 11.03
N VAL A 100 11.61 0.85 11.26
CA VAL A 100 12.12 -0.03 10.20
C VAL A 100 11.43 -1.37 10.33
N HIS A 101 10.78 -1.80 9.25
CA HIS A 101 10.13 -3.11 9.20
C HIS A 101 10.06 -3.59 7.77
N ASN A 102 9.75 -4.86 7.61
CA ASN A 102 9.34 -5.41 6.33
C ASN A 102 8.23 -6.42 6.56
N SER A 103 7.53 -6.75 5.50
CA SER A 103 6.34 -7.61 5.54
C SER A 103 6.43 -8.64 4.44
N ARG A 104 5.82 -9.80 4.67
CA ARG A 104 5.72 -10.85 3.66
C ARG A 104 4.35 -11.48 3.72
N THR A 105 4.03 -12.26 2.71
CA THR A 105 2.80 -13.04 2.70
C THR A 105 3.11 -14.43 2.15
N GLU A 106 2.45 -15.45 2.68
CA GLU A 106 2.57 -16.82 2.16
C GLU A 106 1.42 -17.12 1.21
N LYS A 107 0.23 -16.62 1.52
CA LYS A 107 -1.00 -16.95 0.78
C LYS A 107 -1.46 -15.86 -0.17
N GLY A 108 -0.83 -14.71 -0.13
CA GLY A 108 -1.26 -13.54 -0.86
C GLY A 108 -1.93 -12.53 0.05
N CYS A 109 -1.93 -11.27 -0.37
CA CYS A 109 -2.46 -10.18 0.44
C CYS A 109 -2.94 -9.05 -0.46
N LEU A 110 -4.07 -8.46 -0.09
CA LEU A 110 -4.50 -7.16 -0.61
C LEU A 110 -4.65 -6.24 0.58
N LEU A 111 -3.95 -5.12 0.55
CA LEU A 111 -4.01 -4.15 1.64
C LEU A 111 -4.25 -2.75 1.13
N LEU A 112 -4.88 -1.94 1.98
CA LEU A 112 -4.96 -0.50 1.82
C LEU A 112 -3.89 0.11 2.71
N GLY A 113 -2.99 0.89 2.12
CA GLY A 113 -1.95 1.59 2.86
C GLY A 113 -2.17 3.09 2.80
N ILE A 114 -1.77 3.78 3.85
CA ILE A 114 -1.79 5.24 3.93
C ILE A 114 -0.49 5.70 4.56
N ASP A 115 0.25 6.52 3.82
CA ASP A 115 1.45 7.19 4.34
C ASP A 115 1.10 8.65 4.55
N TRP A 116 1.38 9.16 5.73
CA TRP A 116 1.06 10.56 5.99
C TRP A 116 1.93 11.13 7.10
N LYS A 117 2.13 12.45 7.01
CA LYS A 117 2.92 13.18 7.97
C LYS A 117 1.97 13.98 8.86
N ARG A 118 2.08 13.74 10.16
CA ARG A 118 1.26 14.49 11.11
C ARG A 118 1.74 15.95 11.13
N GLN A 119 0.79 16.86 11.02
CA GLN A 119 1.04 18.29 11.14
C GLN A 119 1.09 18.67 12.62
N GLY A 120 1.98 19.54 12.98
CA GLY A 120 1.96 20.04 14.35
C GLY A 120 3.21 20.23 15.02
#